data_f25b80eb8af4997dcb11fb4170902a19
#
_entry.id   f25b80eb8af4997dcb11fb4170902a19
#
_cell.length_a   1.000
_cell.length_b   1.000
_cell.length_c   1.000
_cell.angle_alpha   90.00
_cell.angle_beta   90.00
_cell.angle_gamma   90.00
#
_symmetry.space_group_name_H-M   'P 1'
#
loop_
_entity.id
_entity.type
_entity.pdbx_description
1 polymer ?
#
loop_
_entity_poly.entity_id
_entity_poly.type
_entity_poly.pdbx_seq_one_letter_code
_entity_poly.pdbx_strand_id
1 'polypeptide(L)'
;VCLFVLSIQAQSLSSSLHPKREFRAAWIQTVHGHFRDMPTRQLQDTLLVMLDSLRQVGMNAVIFQVRPEADTFHSSELEPWSRFLTGEQGKKPEPEWDPMRFMIEECHRRAMEFHAWINPYRVKNKLDDELASTHIYNRHPEWFVVYGDQLFFDPALPESREHICRVVGDIVRRYDIDAIHMDDYFYPYPIKGQDFPDNESFIRYGENFTD
;
A
#
# COMPACT_ATOMS: atom_id res chain seq x y z
N VAL A 1 -26.24 -71.58 -9.49
CA VAL A 1 -26.40 -70.18 -9.02
C VAL A 1 -24.99 -69.62 -8.93
N CYS A 2 -24.56 -68.88 -9.98
CA CYS A 2 -23.27 -68.15 -9.94
C CYS A 2 -23.48 -66.79 -9.33
N LEU A 3 -22.82 -66.56 -8.19
CA LEU A 3 -22.72 -65.22 -7.59
C LEU A 3 -21.57 -64.44 -8.27
N PHE A 4 -21.91 -63.43 -9.04
CA PHE A 4 -20.93 -62.44 -9.50
C PHE A 4 -20.69 -61.44 -8.36
N VAL A 5 -19.49 -61.46 -7.80
CA VAL A 5 -19.02 -60.42 -6.89
C VAL A 5 -18.44 -59.28 -7.73
N LEU A 6 -19.19 -58.20 -7.86
CA LEU A 6 -18.68 -56.95 -8.44
C LEU A 6 -17.80 -56.25 -7.39
N SER A 7 -16.49 -56.33 -7.55
CA SER A 7 -15.56 -55.51 -6.80
C SER A 7 -15.59 -54.10 -7.36
N ILE A 8 -16.22 -53.19 -6.65
CA ILE A 8 -16.11 -51.76 -6.91
C ILE A 8 -14.72 -51.29 -6.42
N GLN A 9 -13.79 -51.18 -7.32
CA GLN A 9 -12.56 -50.44 -7.04
C GLN A 9 -12.90 -48.94 -6.93
N ALA A 10 -12.96 -48.45 -5.72
CA ALA A 10 -12.96 -47.03 -5.46
C ALA A 10 -11.57 -46.48 -5.95
N GLN A 11 -11.55 -45.91 -7.13
CA GLN A 11 -10.41 -45.07 -7.53
C GLN A 11 -10.36 -43.92 -6.52
N SER A 12 -9.33 -43.91 -5.71
CA SER A 12 -8.99 -42.74 -4.94
C SER A 12 -8.72 -41.62 -5.95
N LEU A 13 -9.68 -40.75 -6.12
CA LEU A 13 -9.47 -39.43 -6.73
C LEU A 13 -8.36 -38.79 -5.90
N SER A 14 -7.14 -38.75 -6.46
CA SER A 14 -6.09 -37.91 -5.93
C SER A 14 -6.72 -36.51 -5.82
N SER A 15 -7.02 -36.09 -4.60
CA SER A 15 -7.43 -34.72 -4.34
C SER A 15 -6.39 -33.85 -4.99
N SER A 16 -6.77 -33.15 -6.05
CA SER A 16 -5.88 -32.21 -6.73
C SER A 16 -5.22 -31.35 -5.66
N LEU A 17 -3.91 -31.28 -5.65
CA LEU A 17 -3.08 -30.49 -4.75
C LEU A 17 -3.33 -28.98 -4.89
N HIS A 18 -4.36 -28.58 -5.65
CA HIS A 18 -4.76 -27.20 -5.80
C HIS A 18 -5.56 -26.76 -4.57
N PRO A 19 -5.11 -25.72 -3.87
CA PRO A 19 -5.85 -25.18 -2.75
C PRO A 19 -7.26 -24.79 -3.21
N LYS A 20 -8.28 -25.12 -2.43
CA LYS A 20 -9.68 -24.77 -2.74
C LYS A 20 -9.88 -23.26 -2.86
N ARG A 21 -8.98 -22.48 -2.24
CA ARG A 21 -8.89 -21.02 -2.32
C ARG A 21 -7.45 -20.66 -2.59
N GLU A 22 -7.21 -20.07 -3.72
CA GLU A 22 -5.91 -19.55 -4.12
C GLU A 22 -5.98 -18.02 -4.13
N PHE A 23 -5.03 -17.37 -3.46
CA PHE A 23 -4.89 -15.92 -3.51
C PHE A 23 -4.20 -15.53 -4.82
N ARG A 24 -4.90 -14.76 -5.65
CA ARG A 24 -4.41 -14.23 -6.93
C ARG A 24 -4.64 -12.74 -6.96
N ALA A 25 -3.60 -11.96 -6.70
CA ALA A 25 -3.66 -10.53 -6.61
C ALA A 25 -2.85 -9.82 -7.69
N ALA A 26 -3.22 -8.59 -7.98
CA ALA A 26 -2.45 -7.67 -8.80
C ALA A 26 -2.17 -6.38 -8.03
N TRP A 27 -0.94 -5.85 -8.15
CA TRP A 27 -0.60 -4.54 -7.64
C TRP A 27 -1.01 -3.44 -8.60
N ILE A 28 -1.62 -2.40 -8.06
CA ILE A 28 -1.89 -1.14 -8.76
C ILE A 28 -1.14 -0.04 -8.00
N GLN A 29 0.01 0.36 -8.55
CA GLN A 29 0.82 1.42 -7.98
C GLN A 29 0.28 2.80 -8.36
N THR A 30 0.46 3.78 -7.50
CA THR A 30 0.06 5.17 -7.74
C THR A 30 1.24 6.13 -7.94
N VAL A 31 2.43 5.75 -7.46
CA VAL A 31 3.67 6.47 -7.77
C VAL A 31 3.95 6.49 -9.28
N HIS A 32 4.83 7.32 -9.74
CA HIS A 32 5.18 7.54 -11.15
C HIS A 32 4.14 8.30 -11.97
N GLY A 33 3.05 8.77 -11.34
CA GLY A 33 2.14 9.72 -11.96
C GLY A 33 1.18 9.16 -13.01
N HIS A 34 0.93 7.84 -13.01
CA HIS A 34 -0.04 7.23 -13.93
C HIS A 34 -1.46 7.80 -13.81
N PHE A 35 -1.81 8.27 -12.62
CA PHE A 35 -3.14 8.84 -12.32
C PHE A 35 -3.10 10.36 -12.10
N ARG A 36 -1.89 10.96 -12.18
CA ARG A 36 -1.70 12.38 -11.90
C ARG A 36 -2.53 13.25 -12.83
N ASP A 37 -3.25 14.21 -12.25
CA ASP A 37 -4.06 15.21 -12.95
C ASP A 37 -5.13 14.62 -13.89
N MET A 38 -5.43 13.32 -13.74
CA MET A 38 -6.51 12.71 -14.51
C MET A 38 -7.86 13.23 -14.01
N PRO A 39 -8.74 13.70 -14.88
CA PRO A 39 -10.09 14.10 -14.48
C PRO A 39 -10.80 12.98 -13.72
N THR A 40 -11.51 13.30 -12.63
CA THR A 40 -12.15 12.32 -11.75
C THR A 40 -12.92 11.24 -12.50
N ARG A 41 -13.74 11.63 -13.48
CA ARG A 41 -14.52 10.66 -14.26
C ARG A 41 -13.65 9.72 -15.08
N GLN A 42 -12.61 10.25 -15.72
CA GLN A 42 -11.67 9.45 -16.51
C GLN A 42 -10.89 8.48 -15.60
N LEU A 43 -10.48 8.91 -14.39
CA LEU A 43 -9.80 8.05 -13.43
C LEU A 43 -10.73 6.91 -12.97
N GLN A 44 -11.98 7.22 -12.63
CA GLN A 44 -12.98 6.21 -12.27
C GLN A 44 -13.15 5.18 -13.39
N ASP A 45 -13.39 5.64 -14.62
CA ASP A 45 -13.58 4.75 -15.79
C ASP A 45 -12.31 3.89 -16.04
N THR A 46 -11.12 4.46 -15.88
CA THR A 46 -9.84 3.73 -15.99
C THR A 46 -9.73 2.63 -14.93
N LEU A 47 -10.02 2.95 -13.68
CA LEU A 47 -9.96 1.98 -12.58
C LEU A 47 -10.99 0.86 -12.77
N LEU A 48 -12.20 1.17 -13.24
CA LEU A 48 -13.23 0.17 -13.56
C LEU A 48 -12.74 -0.80 -14.64
N VAL A 49 -12.17 -0.29 -15.73
CA VAL A 49 -11.62 -1.12 -16.82
C VAL A 49 -10.49 -2.01 -16.30
N MET A 50 -9.61 -1.50 -15.43
CA MET A 50 -8.56 -2.30 -14.80
C MET A 50 -9.15 -3.43 -13.95
N LEU A 51 -10.12 -3.15 -13.10
CA LEU A 51 -10.76 -4.14 -12.25
C LEU A 51 -11.48 -5.23 -13.06
N ASP A 52 -12.21 -4.84 -14.11
CA ASP A 52 -12.90 -5.78 -14.98
C ASP A 52 -11.91 -6.70 -15.70
N SER A 53 -10.79 -6.14 -16.19
CA SER A 53 -9.73 -6.91 -16.84
C SER A 53 -9.08 -7.90 -15.88
N LEU A 54 -8.76 -7.47 -14.65
CA LEU A 54 -8.19 -8.33 -13.60
C LEU A 54 -9.17 -9.45 -13.23
N ARG A 55 -10.45 -9.13 -13.10
CA ARG A 55 -11.48 -10.14 -12.80
C ARG A 55 -11.61 -11.16 -13.93
N GLN A 56 -11.55 -10.73 -15.19
CA GLN A 56 -11.59 -11.61 -16.37
C GLN A 56 -10.46 -12.64 -16.39
N VAL A 57 -9.24 -12.25 -16.00
CA VAL A 57 -8.09 -13.17 -15.93
C VAL A 57 -8.04 -13.97 -14.63
N GLY A 58 -9.10 -13.89 -13.79
CA GLY A 58 -9.26 -14.72 -12.60
C GLY A 58 -8.58 -14.18 -11.36
N MET A 59 -8.19 -12.92 -11.30
CA MET A 59 -7.73 -12.29 -10.05
C MET A 59 -8.88 -12.19 -9.06
N ASN A 60 -8.58 -12.37 -7.78
CA ASN A 60 -9.54 -12.29 -6.68
C ASN A 60 -9.15 -11.30 -5.59
N ALA A 61 -8.09 -10.55 -5.80
CA ALA A 61 -7.67 -9.45 -4.93
C ALA A 61 -6.94 -8.37 -5.73
N VAL A 62 -7.00 -7.14 -5.20
CA VAL A 62 -6.23 -5.99 -5.68
C VAL A 62 -5.44 -5.40 -4.53
N ILE A 63 -4.17 -5.14 -4.77
CA ILE A 63 -3.26 -4.44 -3.85
C ILE A 63 -3.07 -3.03 -4.41
N PHE A 64 -3.83 -2.07 -3.88
CA PHE A 64 -3.86 -0.69 -4.37
C PHE A 64 -3.04 0.23 -3.47
N GLN A 65 -2.09 0.97 -4.06
CA GLN A 65 -1.23 1.86 -3.30
C GLN A 65 -1.99 3.12 -2.87
N VAL A 66 -2.34 3.17 -1.59
CA VAL A 66 -3.12 4.27 -0.99
C VAL A 66 -2.26 5.31 -0.27
N ARG A 67 -0.99 4.95 0.06
CA ARG A 67 -0.04 5.83 0.75
C ARG A 67 1.36 5.66 0.17
N PRO A 68 1.70 6.43 -0.88
CA PRO A 68 3.00 6.31 -1.56
C PRO A 68 4.16 7.04 -0.88
N GLU A 69 3.97 8.29 -0.39
CA GLU A 69 5.03 9.18 0.12
C GLU A 69 4.58 10.00 1.33
N ALA A 70 4.12 9.35 2.40
CA ALA A 70 3.51 10.02 3.56
C ALA A 70 2.40 11.01 3.15
N ASP A 71 1.66 10.62 2.13
CA ASP A 71 0.50 11.28 1.55
C ASP A 71 -0.52 10.23 1.09
N THR A 72 -1.75 10.62 0.79
CA THR A 72 -2.85 9.67 0.71
C THR A 72 -3.69 9.79 -0.56
N PHE A 73 -4.27 8.66 -1.00
CA PHE A 73 -5.33 8.56 -2.00
C PHE A 73 -6.72 8.46 -1.35
N HIS A 74 -6.86 8.99 -0.16
CA HIS A 74 -8.13 9.07 0.59
C HIS A 74 -8.14 10.32 1.47
N SER A 75 -9.31 10.72 1.92
CA SER A 75 -9.41 11.81 2.89
C SER A 75 -8.76 11.40 4.21
N SER A 76 -7.83 12.21 4.72
CA SER A 76 -7.14 11.99 5.99
C SER A 76 -6.92 13.29 6.73
N GLU A 77 -7.00 13.25 8.06
CA GLU A 77 -6.60 14.37 8.94
C GLU A 77 -5.14 14.25 9.38
N LEU A 78 -4.50 13.10 9.11
CA LEU A 78 -3.13 12.81 9.54
C LEU A 78 -2.10 13.17 8.47
N GLU A 79 -2.46 12.96 7.20
CA GLU A 79 -1.56 13.15 6.06
C GLU A 79 -2.26 13.85 4.90
N PRO A 80 -1.54 14.63 4.08
CA PRO A 80 -2.11 15.37 2.97
C PRO A 80 -2.53 14.47 1.80
N TRP A 81 -3.37 14.98 0.92
CA TRP A 81 -3.64 14.37 -0.38
C TRP A 81 -2.36 14.21 -1.20
N SER A 82 -2.26 13.09 -1.91
CA SER A 82 -1.07 12.78 -2.70
C SER A 82 -0.98 13.63 -3.97
N ARG A 83 0.23 14.10 -4.26
CA ARG A 83 0.57 14.75 -5.54
C ARG A 83 0.41 13.83 -6.75
N PHE A 84 0.46 12.53 -6.54
CA PHE A 84 0.24 11.54 -7.60
C PHE A 84 -1.22 11.40 -8.03
N LEU A 85 -2.12 12.00 -7.27
CA LEU A 85 -3.54 12.11 -7.62
C LEU A 85 -3.84 13.44 -8.34
N THR A 86 -3.39 14.55 -7.76
CA THR A 86 -3.85 15.90 -8.15
C THR A 86 -2.73 16.79 -8.71
N GLY A 87 -1.51 16.25 -8.87
CA GLY A 87 -0.35 17.02 -9.32
C GLY A 87 0.34 17.83 -8.21
N GLU A 88 -0.38 18.16 -7.14
CA GLU A 88 0.10 18.96 -6.01
C GLU A 88 -0.26 18.29 -4.68
N GLN A 89 0.74 18.12 -3.78
CA GLN A 89 0.49 17.51 -2.48
C GLN A 89 -0.37 18.43 -1.60
N GLY A 90 -1.41 17.86 -0.99
CA GLY A 90 -2.37 18.59 -0.15
C GLY A 90 -3.58 19.13 -0.90
N LYS A 91 -3.54 19.16 -2.24
CA LYS A 91 -4.69 19.56 -3.05
C LYS A 91 -5.69 18.42 -3.13
N LYS A 92 -6.95 18.71 -2.77
CA LYS A 92 -8.06 17.77 -2.90
C LYS A 92 -8.42 17.50 -4.37
N PRO A 93 -8.88 16.28 -4.72
CA PRO A 93 -9.45 16.02 -6.04
C PRO A 93 -10.73 16.86 -6.26
N GLU A 94 -10.95 17.29 -7.51
CA GLU A 94 -12.13 18.08 -7.88
C GLU A 94 -12.87 17.43 -9.07
N PRO A 95 -14.18 17.11 -8.94
CA PRO A 95 -14.98 17.20 -7.71
C PRO A 95 -14.41 16.35 -6.58
N GLU A 96 -14.69 16.71 -5.33
CA GLU A 96 -14.23 15.97 -4.15
C GLU A 96 -14.81 14.54 -4.17
N TRP A 97 -13.96 13.55 -4.07
CA TRP A 97 -14.31 12.13 -3.97
C TRP A 97 -13.20 11.37 -3.26
N ASP A 98 -13.48 10.14 -2.86
CA ASP A 98 -12.52 9.28 -2.16
C ASP A 98 -12.13 8.09 -3.04
N PRO A 99 -10.94 8.12 -3.69
CA PRO A 99 -10.47 7.05 -4.56
C PRO A 99 -10.39 5.69 -3.87
N MET A 100 -9.96 5.67 -2.60
CA MET A 100 -9.82 4.42 -1.85
C MET A 100 -11.18 3.80 -1.55
N ARG A 101 -12.16 4.60 -1.09
CA ARG A 101 -13.54 4.12 -0.88
C ARG A 101 -14.15 3.59 -2.16
N PHE A 102 -13.99 4.32 -3.26
CA PHE A 102 -14.45 3.87 -4.58
C PHE A 102 -13.86 2.51 -4.96
N MET A 103 -12.54 2.33 -4.79
CA MET A 103 -11.86 1.09 -5.13
C MET A 103 -12.32 -0.08 -4.25
N ILE A 104 -12.53 0.12 -2.95
CA ILE A 104 -13.08 -0.89 -2.04
C ILE A 104 -14.45 -1.35 -2.54
N GLU A 105 -15.37 -0.42 -2.77
CA GLU A 105 -16.72 -0.72 -3.23
C GLU A 105 -16.72 -1.46 -4.58
N GLU A 106 -15.87 -1.04 -5.50
CA GLU A 106 -15.78 -1.66 -6.82
C GLU A 106 -15.09 -3.04 -6.80
N CYS A 107 -14.12 -3.26 -5.91
CA CYS A 107 -13.54 -4.58 -5.68
C CYS A 107 -14.60 -5.54 -5.10
N HIS A 108 -15.29 -5.13 -4.04
CA HIS A 108 -16.30 -5.96 -3.38
C HIS A 108 -17.48 -6.29 -4.30
N ARG A 109 -17.94 -5.37 -5.16
CA ARG A 109 -18.96 -5.66 -6.18
C ARG A 109 -18.54 -6.78 -7.15
N ARG A 110 -17.23 -6.95 -7.35
CA ARG A 110 -16.64 -7.99 -8.21
C ARG A 110 -16.24 -9.25 -7.45
N ALA A 111 -16.58 -9.35 -6.15
CA ALA A 111 -16.10 -10.40 -5.26
C ALA A 111 -14.56 -10.52 -5.26
N MET A 112 -13.87 -9.39 -5.22
CA MET A 112 -12.42 -9.26 -5.08
C MET A 112 -12.10 -8.60 -3.75
N GLU A 113 -11.04 -9.06 -3.09
CA GLU A 113 -10.50 -8.41 -1.89
C GLU A 113 -9.78 -7.11 -2.27
N PHE A 114 -9.84 -6.12 -1.37
CA PHE A 114 -9.10 -4.88 -1.47
C PHE A 114 -8.04 -4.79 -0.37
N HIS A 115 -6.77 -4.78 -0.77
CA HIS A 115 -5.64 -4.61 0.13
C HIS A 115 -5.08 -3.19 0.01
N ALA A 116 -5.13 -2.44 1.11
CA ALA A 116 -4.57 -1.10 1.17
C ALA A 116 -3.04 -1.16 1.27
N TRP A 117 -2.35 -0.83 0.18
CA TRP A 117 -0.90 -0.83 0.16
C TRP A 117 -0.34 0.52 0.60
N ILE A 118 0.50 0.49 1.62
CA ILE A 118 1.21 1.64 2.16
C ILE A 118 2.72 1.45 2.08
N ASN A 119 3.45 2.52 1.78
CA ASN A 119 4.88 2.59 2.09
C ASN A 119 5.02 3.30 3.46
N PRO A 120 5.53 2.62 4.50
CA PRO A 120 5.51 3.18 5.85
C PRO A 120 6.49 4.35 6.04
N TYR A 121 7.66 4.33 5.41
CA TYR A 121 8.74 5.25 5.78
C TYR A 121 9.14 6.25 4.72
N ARG A 122 8.86 6.03 3.44
CA ARG A 122 9.21 6.98 2.38
C ARG A 122 8.36 8.25 2.46
N VAL A 123 9.03 9.40 2.30
CA VAL A 123 8.41 10.73 2.36
C VAL A 123 8.63 11.50 1.06
N LYS A 124 9.85 11.44 0.50
CA LYS A 124 10.19 12.04 -0.79
C LYS A 124 11.08 11.10 -1.60
N ASN A 125 10.81 10.97 -2.87
CA ASN A 125 11.72 10.33 -3.81
C ASN A 125 12.83 11.28 -4.29
N LYS A 126 12.59 12.59 -4.22
CA LYS A 126 13.58 13.63 -4.50
C LYS A 126 13.47 14.73 -3.46
N LEU A 127 14.60 15.22 -2.99
CA LEU A 127 14.64 16.26 -1.96
C LEU A 127 14.01 17.59 -2.40
N ASP A 128 14.04 17.90 -3.70
CA ASP A 128 13.44 19.09 -4.29
C ASP A 128 11.91 18.99 -4.48
N ASP A 129 11.31 17.82 -4.24
CA ASP A 129 9.86 17.69 -4.22
C ASP A 129 9.24 18.56 -3.12
N GLU A 130 8.25 19.38 -3.48
CA GLU A 130 7.55 20.24 -2.53
C GLU A 130 6.60 19.42 -1.63
N LEU A 131 6.62 19.75 -0.33
CA LEU A 131 5.68 19.19 0.64
C LEU A 131 4.55 20.17 0.93
N ALA A 132 3.35 19.66 1.11
CA ALA A 132 2.22 20.46 1.56
C ALA A 132 2.52 21.12 2.91
N SER A 133 2.01 22.33 3.14
CA SER A 133 2.19 23.06 4.41
C SER A 133 1.69 22.27 5.63
N THR A 134 0.71 21.39 5.44
CA THR A 134 0.14 20.51 6.46
C THR A 134 0.94 19.24 6.70
N HIS A 135 1.97 18.96 5.88
CA HIS A 135 2.77 17.73 6.02
C HIS A 135 3.47 17.67 7.38
N ILE A 136 3.50 16.48 7.98
CA ILE A 136 4.05 16.24 9.33
C ILE A 136 5.52 16.66 9.46
N TYR A 137 6.30 16.62 8.38
CA TYR A 137 7.68 17.09 8.33
C TYR A 137 7.84 18.54 8.80
N ASN A 138 6.87 19.42 8.47
CA ASN A 138 6.95 20.83 8.85
C ASN A 138 6.79 21.07 10.37
N ARG A 139 6.24 20.07 11.08
CA ARG A 139 6.04 20.13 12.54
C ARG A 139 7.11 19.36 13.30
N HIS A 140 7.65 18.31 12.69
CA HIS A 140 8.57 17.37 13.31
C HIS A 140 9.69 16.97 12.35
N PRO A 141 10.53 17.91 11.89
CA PRO A 141 11.63 17.61 10.97
C PRO A 141 12.65 16.63 11.58
N GLU A 142 12.73 16.57 12.91
CA GLU A 142 13.61 15.67 13.66
C GLU A 142 13.21 14.18 13.57
N TRP A 143 12.04 13.87 13.01
CA TRP A 143 11.60 12.49 12.81
C TRP A 143 12.13 11.88 11.51
N PHE A 144 12.88 12.64 10.73
CA PHE A 144 13.22 12.27 9.36
C PHE A 144 14.73 12.27 9.12
N VAL A 145 15.13 11.40 8.20
CA VAL A 145 16.51 11.26 7.75
C VAL A 145 16.60 11.42 6.23
N VAL A 146 17.69 12.02 5.80
CA VAL A 146 18.04 12.14 4.39
C VAL A 146 19.05 11.05 4.03
N TYR A 147 18.76 10.31 2.96
CA TYR A 147 19.68 9.33 2.43
C TYR A 147 19.68 9.40 0.90
N GLY A 148 20.86 9.68 0.32
CA GLY A 148 20.94 10.02 -1.09
C GLY A 148 20.12 11.27 -1.41
N ASP A 149 19.26 11.17 -2.39
CA ASP A 149 18.32 12.21 -2.82
C ASP A 149 16.89 12.01 -2.28
N GLN A 150 16.76 11.26 -1.21
CA GLN A 150 15.46 10.84 -0.67
C GLN A 150 15.29 11.26 0.79
N LEU A 151 14.04 11.41 1.22
CA LEU A 151 13.66 11.68 2.60
C LEU A 151 12.83 10.51 3.15
N PHE A 152 13.18 10.05 4.35
CA PHE A 152 12.50 8.96 5.04
C PHE A 152 12.15 9.35 6.47
N PHE A 153 11.10 8.73 7.02
CA PHE A 153 11.00 8.65 8.47
C PHE A 153 12.16 7.84 9.03
N ASP A 154 12.70 8.26 10.17
CA ASP A 154 13.63 7.41 10.92
C ASP A 154 12.85 6.28 11.59
N PRO A 155 13.04 5.00 11.18
CA PRO A 155 12.28 3.87 11.70
C PRO A 155 12.65 3.51 13.15
N ALA A 156 13.79 3.98 13.65
CA ALA A 156 14.22 3.74 15.01
C ALA A 156 13.48 4.64 16.02
N LEU A 157 12.96 5.79 15.59
CA LEU A 157 12.24 6.70 16.47
C LEU A 157 10.85 6.15 16.85
N PRO A 158 10.53 6.06 18.16
CA PRO A 158 9.19 5.66 18.60
C PRO A 158 8.08 6.52 18.03
N GLU A 159 8.29 7.82 17.91
CA GLU A 159 7.34 8.81 17.41
C GLU A 159 6.99 8.56 15.93
N SER A 160 8.00 8.22 15.11
CA SER A 160 7.80 7.84 13.70
C SER A 160 6.93 6.59 13.58
N ARG A 161 7.26 5.55 14.35
CA ARG A 161 6.47 4.30 14.36
C ARG A 161 5.05 4.52 14.86
N GLU A 162 4.88 5.32 15.91
CA GLU A 162 3.55 5.64 16.46
C GLU A 162 2.70 6.42 15.43
N HIS A 163 3.31 7.37 14.72
CA HIS A 163 2.60 8.08 13.63
C HIS A 163 2.09 7.12 12.57
N ILE A 164 2.94 6.20 12.09
CA ILE A 164 2.57 5.20 11.10
C ILE A 164 1.47 4.26 11.64
N CYS A 165 1.58 3.83 12.90
CA CYS A 165 0.51 3.03 13.54
C CYS A 165 -0.82 3.80 13.61
N ARG A 166 -0.79 5.11 13.84
CA ARG A 166 -2.01 5.95 13.81
C ARG A 166 -2.60 6.03 12.41
N VAL A 167 -1.77 6.18 11.38
CA VAL A 167 -2.22 6.20 9.97
C VAL A 167 -2.87 4.86 9.60
N VAL A 168 -2.22 3.73 9.91
CA VAL A 168 -2.80 2.40 9.67
C VAL A 168 -4.10 2.23 10.44
N GLY A 169 -4.11 2.60 11.73
CA GLY A 169 -5.31 2.53 12.57
C GLY A 169 -6.45 3.42 12.08
N ASP A 170 -6.17 4.56 11.45
CA ASP A 170 -7.19 5.42 10.82
C ASP A 170 -7.82 4.73 9.61
N ILE A 171 -6.99 4.16 8.74
CA ILE A 171 -7.46 3.38 7.58
C ILE A 171 -8.38 2.24 8.03
N VAL A 172 -7.89 1.39 8.94
CA VAL A 172 -8.62 0.19 9.41
C VAL A 172 -9.96 0.54 10.09
N ARG A 173 -10.01 1.67 10.81
CA ARG A 173 -11.27 2.09 11.48
C ARG A 173 -12.31 2.69 10.53
N ARG A 174 -11.86 3.33 9.45
CA ARG A 174 -12.76 4.13 8.59
C ARG A 174 -13.17 3.43 7.30
N TYR A 175 -12.44 2.40 6.91
CA TYR A 175 -12.62 1.73 5.62
C TYR A 175 -12.77 0.23 5.79
N ASP A 176 -13.64 -0.35 4.99
CA ASP A 176 -13.91 -1.80 4.94
C ASP A 176 -12.87 -2.50 4.03
N ILE A 177 -11.60 -2.41 4.43
CA ILE A 177 -10.50 -3.06 3.72
C ILE A 177 -10.38 -4.52 4.15
N ASP A 178 -9.89 -5.39 3.26
CA ASP A 178 -9.63 -6.79 3.58
C ASP A 178 -8.25 -7.00 4.20
N ALA A 179 -7.27 -6.16 3.84
CA ALA A 179 -5.93 -6.20 4.43
C ALA A 179 -5.18 -4.88 4.30
N ILE A 180 -4.17 -4.68 5.17
CA ILE A 180 -3.06 -3.76 4.97
C ILE A 180 -1.94 -4.53 4.28
N HIS A 181 -1.37 -3.95 3.24
CA HIS A 181 -0.20 -4.48 2.54
C HIS A 181 0.99 -3.54 2.70
N MET A 182 2.13 -4.10 3.03
CA MET A 182 3.43 -3.43 3.00
C MET A 182 4.35 -4.25 2.11
N ASP A 183 5.06 -3.58 1.20
CA ASP A 183 6.09 -4.19 0.38
C ASP A 183 7.42 -4.31 1.16
N ASP A 184 8.52 -4.34 0.45
CA ASP A 184 9.87 -4.27 1.00
C ASP A 184 10.47 -2.85 0.85
N TYR A 185 11.77 -2.71 1.02
CA TYR A 185 12.51 -1.42 0.91
C TYR A 185 12.15 -0.38 1.97
N PHE A 186 11.95 -0.79 3.18
CA PHE A 186 11.72 0.14 4.29
C PHE A 186 13.01 0.85 4.67
N TYR A 187 14.15 0.16 4.61
CA TYR A 187 15.46 0.74 4.40
C TYR A 187 15.71 0.85 2.90
N PRO A 188 16.21 1.99 2.40
CA PRO A 188 16.53 2.13 0.98
C PRO A 188 17.70 1.23 0.55
N TYR A 189 17.84 0.99 -0.75
CA TYR A 189 19.01 0.27 -1.26
C TYR A 189 20.31 0.96 -0.87
N PRO A 190 21.36 0.19 -0.49
CA PRO A 190 22.64 0.75 -0.12
C PRO A 190 23.25 1.61 -1.24
N ILE A 191 23.68 2.81 -0.88
CA ILE A 191 24.44 3.70 -1.77
C ILE A 191 25.92 3.46 -1.48
N LYS A 192 26.70 3.18 -2.54
CA LYS A 192 28.13 2.92 -2.39
C LYS A 192 28.85 4.10 -1.73
N GLY A 193 29.46 3.85 -0.58
CA GLY A 193 30.22 4.85 0.17
C GLY A 193 29.38 5.80 1.02
N GLN A 194 28.10 5.50 1.20
CA GLN A 194 27.22 6.25 2.10
C GLN A 194 26.46 5.25 2.98
N ASP A 195 26.66 5.34 4.28
CA ASP A 195 25.87 4.59 5.25
C ASP A 195 24.53 5.27 5.50
N PHE A 196 23.51 4.49 5.85
CA PHE A 196 22.24 5.04 6.27
C PHE A 196 22.43 5.75 7.63
N PRO A 197 21.89 6.96 7.84
CA PRO A 197 22.22 7.80 9.00
C PRO A 197 21.42 7.43 10.25
N ASP A 198 21.46 6.16 10.69
CA ASP A 198 20.75 5.61 11.84
C ASP A 198 21.63 5.29 13.06
N ASN A 199 22.95 5.57 13.00
CA ASN A 199 23.89 5.26 14.09
C ASN A 199 23.47 5.85 15.45
N GLU A 200 23.02 7.10 15.47
CA GLU A 200 22.60 7.75 16.73
C GLU A 200 21.33 7.10 17.28
N SER A 201 20.39 6.82 16.40
CA SER A 201 19.14 6.13 16.73
C SER A 201 19.40 4.70 17.20
N PHE A 202 20.34 3.98 16.55
CA PHE A 202 20.75 2.65 16.98
C PHE A 202 21.39 2.66 18.36
N ILE A 203 22.32 3.60 18.65
CA ILE A 203 22.92 3.75 19.97
C ILE A 203 21.84 4.02 21.03
N ARG A 204 20.82 4.80 20.70
CA ARG A 204 19.78 5.21 21.65
C ARG A 204 18.74 4.13 21.91
N TYR A 205 18.37 3.36 20.89
CA TYR A 205 17.23 2.44 20.92
C TYR A 205 17.60 0.98 20.62
N GLY A 206 18.85 0.71 20.26
CA GLY A 206 19.33 -0.62 19.84
C GLY A 206 19.77 -1.54 20.98
N GLU A 207 19.68 -1.15 22.25
CA GLU A 207 20.21 -1.90 23.41
C GLU A 207 19.74 -3.37 23.50
N ASN A 208 18.61 -3.70 22.87
CA ASN A 208 18.05 -5.06 22.89
C ASN A 208 18.34 -5.86 21.60
N PHE A 209 19.09 -5.30 20.67
CA PHE A 209 19.45 -5.94 19.42
C PHE A 209 20.95 -6.28 19.43
N THR A 210 21.27 -7.53 19.16
CA THR A 210 22.65 -7.99 18.92
C THR A 210 22.87 -8.06 17.43
N ASP A 211 24.06 -7.63 16.97
CA ASP A 211 24.51 -7.75 15.58
C ASP A 211 24.44 -9.18 15.05
#